data_3aa7cbb3b741294be4db51e79b93d0e7
#
_entry.id   3aa7cbb3b741294be4db51e79b93d0e7
#
_cell.length_a   1.000
_cell.length_b   1.000
_cell.length_c   1.000
_cell.angle_alpha   90.00
_cell.angle_beta   90.00
_cell.angle_gamma   90.00
#
_symmetry.space_group_name_H-M   'P 1'
#
loop_
_entity.id
_entity.type
_entity.pdbx_description
1 polymer ?
#
loop_
_entity_poly.entity_id
_entity_poly.type
_entity_poly.pdbx_seq_one_letter_code
_entity_poly.pdbx_strand_id
1 'polypeptide(L)'
;MNHTPEKPRSGRLVLAPVQGLCDFVMRDLLTRIGGYDECVSEFVRITHTVHSRATWLRHVPEIATANKTHAGIPCVVQMLGSDAEMMVKNALVAVGLGAHQIDLNFGCPAPTVNKHQGGAVLLQTPERIYHIVSTMRQGVPEHIPISAKMRLGFENKDLALENADAIAQAGASVLTVHARTKIEGYRPPAHWGWVDKIRRHVAIPVIANGDVFRLQDYIDIRMQSGCDDVMLGRGAVMRPDLARQIRQYLRGEEVQAALFDDEIIVWIAQFIELCLQHEPQGKYAVARLKQWLGMMRDVYPEAESLFQAIRTLREIEPIRAHIRTLITRS
;
A
#
# COMPACT_ATOMS: atom_id res chain seq x y z
N MET A 1 -26.88 33.57 0.55
CA MET A 1 -25.42 33.50 0.51
C MET A 1 -25.04 32.20 -0.22
N ASN A 2 -24.62 32.33 -1.48
CA ASN A 2 -24.21 31.18 -2.27
C ASN A 2 -22.84 30.71 -1.75
N HIS A 3 -22.83 29.65 -0.92
CA HIS A 3 -21.59 28.91 -0.66
C HIS A 3 -21.23 28.19 -1.96
N THR A 4 -20.33 28.77 -2.73
CA THR A 4 -19.58 28.02 -3.72
C THR A 4 -18.81 26.97 -2.92
N PRO A 5 -18.96 25.66 -3.16
CA PRO A 5 -18.20 24.65 -2.44
C PRO A 5 -16.70 24.92 -2.69
N GLU A 6 -15.96 25.13 -1.61
CA GLU A 6 -14.51 25.28 -1.67
C GLU A 6 -13.93 24.08 -2.42
N LYS A 7 -13.11 24.36 -3.45
CA LYS A 7 -12.49 23.31 -4.26
C LYS A 7 -11.69 22.40 -3.30
N PRO A 8 -11.91 21.08 -3.29
CA PRO A 8 -11.23 20.19 -2.34
C PRO A 8 -9.71 20.34 -2.52
N ARG A 9 -8.99 20.56 -1.41
CA ARG A 9 -7.54 20.66 -1.42
C ARG A 9 -6.95 19.39 -2.06
N SER A 10 -5.98 19.56 -2.95
CA SER A 10 -5.29 18.47 -3.62
C SER A 10 -4.36 17.78 -2.59
N GLY A 11 -4.80 16.65 -2.04
CA GLY A 11 -3.97 15.78 -1.21
C GLY A 11 -3.25 14.71 -2.03
N ARG A 12 -2.20 14.10 -1.44
CA ARG A 12 -1.51 12.96 -2.05
C ARG A 12 -2.39 11.70 -1.97
N LEU A 13 -2.35 10.91 -3.05
CA LEU A 13 -2.87 9.54 -3.07
C LEU A 13 -1.69 8.57 -3.07
N VAL A 14 -1.61 7.76 -2.03
CA VAL A 14 -0.52 6.79 -1.83
C VAL A 14 -1.06 5.37 -2.01
N LEU A 15 -0.39 4.55 -2.81
CA LEU A 15 -0.71 3.12 -2.92
C LEU A 15 -0.08 2.37 -1.76
N ALA A 16 -0.91 1.69 -0.96
CA ALA A 16 -0.49 1.00 0.25
C ALA A 16 0.32 -0.29 -0.03
N PRO A 17 1.23 -0.65 0.88
CA PRO A 17 1.86 -1.97 0.91
C PRO A 17 0.84 -3.01 1.39
N VAL A 18 0.29 -3.80 0.47
CA VAL A 18 -0.65 -4.88 0.78
C VAL A 18 0.06 -6.21 0.55
N GLN A 19 0.64 -6.76 1.62
CA GLN A 19 1.49 -7.95 1.56
C GLN A 19 0.79 -9.14 0.88
N GLY A 20 1.44 -9.71 -0.13
CA GLY A 20 0.93 -10.82 -0.93
C GLY A 20 -0.08 -10.42 -2.01
N LEU A 21 -0.48 -9.13 -2.08
CA LEU A 21 -1.44 -8.62 -3.06
C LEU A 21 -0.85 -7.53 -3.96
N CYS A 22 -0.13 -6.57 -3.37
CA CYS A 22 0.40 -5.42 -4.08
C CYS A 22 1.93 -5.51 -4.20
N ASP A 23 2.39 -6.60 -4.84
CA ASP A 23 3.79 -6.77 -5.20
C ASP A 23 4.20 -5.78 -6.32
N PHE A 24 5.46 -5.85 -6.75
CA PHE A 24 5.97 -4.90 -7.74
C PHE A 24 5.23 -4.97 -9.10
N VAL A 25 4.69 -6.13 -9.50
CA VAL A 25 3.91 -6.26 -10.74
C VAL A 25 2.57 -5.54 -10.61
N MET A 26 1.88 -5.74 -9.49
CA MET A 26 0.62 -5.07 -9.21
C MET A 26 0.82 -3.56 -9.00
N ARG A 27 1.90 -3.14 -8.31
CA ARG A 27 2.24 -1.72 -8.17
C ARG A 27 2.49 -1.07 -9.53
N ASP A 28 3.23 -1.74 -10.41
CA ASP A 28 3.51 -1.23 -11.75
C ASP A 28 2.22 -1.05 -12.55
N LEU A 29 1.33 -2.05 -12.55
CA LEU A 29 0.03 -1.94 -13.23
C LEU A 29 -0.82 -0.80 -12.67
N LEU A 30 -1.06 -0.77 -11.35
CA LEU A 30 -1.94 0.22 -10.73
C LEU A 30 -1.42 1.65 -10.92
N THR A 31 -0.10 1.84 -10.90
CA THR A 31 0.48 3.15 -11.15
C THR A 31 0.43 3.56 -12.62
N ARG A 32 0.41 2.62 -13.59
CA ARG A 32 0.16 2.88 -15.02
C ARG A 32 -1.29 3.27 -15.28
N ILE A 33 -2.27 2.63 -14.61
CA ILE A 33 -3.69 3.04 -14.65
C ILE A 33 -3.83 4.48 -14.16
N GLY A 34 -3.06 4.87 -13.13
CA GLY A 34 -2.80 6.25 -12.74
C GLY A 34 -3.56 6.73 -11.51
N GLY A 35 -3.29 7.98 -11.15
CA GLY A 35 -3.91 8.68 -10.03
C GLY A 35 -3.05 8.70 -8.75
N TYR A 36 -1.97 7.94 -8.66
CA TYR A 36 -1.09 7.90 -7.50
C TYR A 36 0.05 8.92 -7.60
N ASP A 37 0.43 9.51 -6.47
CA ASP A 37 1.63 10.35 -6.33
C ASP A 37 2.82 9.55 -5.80
N GLU A 38 2.55 8.45 -5.08
CA GLU A 38 3.53 7.63 -4.41
C GLU A 38 2.98 6.21 -4.23
N CYS A 39 3.84 5.22 -4.19
CA CYS A 39 3.52 3.88 -3.74
C CYS A 39 4.53 3.41 -2.69
N VAL A 40 4.11 2.45 -1.85
CA VAL A 40 4.98 1.84 -0.84
C VAL A 40 5.16 0.36 -1.17
N SER A 41 6.38 -0.14 -1.13
CA SER A 41 6.65 -1.55 -1.39
C SER A 41 6.05 -2.45 -0.32
N GLU A 42 5.79 -3.72 -0.65
CA GLU A 42 5.62 -4.73 0.38
C GLU A 42 6.83 -4.72 1.31
N PHE A 43 6.62 -5.00 2.60
CA PHE A 43 7.74 -4.92 3.54
C PHE A 43 8.79 -6.01 3.31
N VAL A 44 10.04 -5.61 3.37
CA VAL A 44 11.16 -6.54 3.51
C VAL A 44 11.34 -6.85 4.99
N ARG A 45 11.21 -8.14 5.34
CA ARG A 45 11.34 -8.57 6.74
C ARG A 45 12.80 -8.64 7.13
N ILE A 46 13.19 -7.88 8.16
CA ILE A 46 14.53 -7.88 8.74
C ILE A 46 14.53 -8.74 9.99
N THR A 47 15.49 -9.67 10.06
CA THR A 47 15.73 -10.54 11.21
C THR A 47 17.19 -10.40 11.67
N HIS A 48 17.96 -11.48 11.66
CA HIS A 48 19.33 -11.51 12.18
C HIS A 48 20.40 -11.37 11.11
N THR A 49 20.00 -11.12 9.84
CA THR A 49 20.94 -11.06 8.72
C THR A 49 20.81 -9.77 7.92
N VAL A 50 21.91 -9.31 7.37
CA VAL A 50 21.94 -8.24 6.38
C VAL A 50 21.62 -8.86 5.01
N HIS A 51 20.57 -8.37 4.35
CA HIS A 51 20.15 -8.86 3.05
C HIS A 51 21.11 -8.45 1.95
N SER A 52 21.32 -9.36 1.00
CA SER A 52 22.13 -9.10 -0.19
C SER A 52 21.42 -8.16 -1.16
N ARG A 53 22.20 -7.55 -2.09
CA ARG A 53 21.66 -6.81 -3.24
C ARG A 53 20.57 -7.60 -3.98
N ALA A 54 20.82 -8.88 -4.23
CA ALA A 54 19.86 -9.75 -4.95
C ALA A 54 18.54 -9.89 -4.21
N THR A 55 18.57 -9.99 -2.88
CA THR A 55 17.35 -10.03 -2.05
C THR A 55 16.57 -8.73 -2.15
N TRP A 56 17.24 -7.58 -2.03
CA TRP A 56 16.59 -6.28 -2.16
C TRP A 56 15.93 -6.09 -3.53
N LEU A 57 16.65 -6.35 -4.61
CA LEU A 57 16.13 -6.19 -5.98
C LEU A 57 15.02 -7.18 -6.33
N ARG A 58 14.95 -8.32 -5.66
CA ARG A 58 13.84 -9.27 -5.82
C ARG A 58 12.55 -8.77 -5.15
N HIS A 59 12.65 -8.10 -4.00
CA HIS A 59 11.48 -7.59 -3.27
C HIS A 59 11.06 -6.19 -3.73
N VAL A 60 12.01 -5.35 -4.09
CA VAL A 60 11.79 -3.96 -4.51
C VAL A 60 12.65 -3.67 -5.74
N PRO A 61 12.30 -4.21 -6.92
CA PRO A 61 13.06 -3.99 -8.14
C PRO A 61 13.12 -2.52 -8.55
N GLU A 62 12.18 -1.70 -8.10
CA GLU A 62 12.12 -0.25 -8.34
C GLU A 62 13.40 0.48 -7.85
N ILE A 63 14.14 -0.08 -6.90
CA ILE A 63 15.45 0.45 -6.48
C ILE A 63 16.41 0.59 -7.69
N ALA A 64 16.36 -0.36 -8.63
CA ALA A 64 17.20 -0.31 -9.83
C ALA A 64 16.75 0.75 -10.85
N THR A 65 15.55 1.29 -10.73
CA THR A 65 14.95 2.31 -11.61
C THR A 65 14.75 3.64 -10.89
N ALA A 66 15.74 4.07 -10.11
CA ALA A 66 15.71 5.28 -9.30
C ALA A 66 14.51 5.36 -8.33
N ASN A 67 14.12 4.22 -7.77
CA ASN A 67 12.94 4.05 -6.89
C ASN A 67 11.63 4.54 -7.53
N LYS A 68 11.44 4.25 -8.80
CA LYS A 68 10.21 4.59 -9.52
C LYS A 68 9.65 3.38 -10.23
N THR A 69 8.32 3.28 -10.25
CA THR A 69 7.63 2.35 -11.17
C THR A 69 7.84 2.80 -12.63
N HIS A 70 7.48 1.97 -13.60
CA HIS A 70 7.59 2.36 -15.02
C HIS A 70 6.73 3.59 -15.37
N ALA A 71 5.67 3.85 -14.61
CA ALA A 71 4.87 5.08 -14.74
C ALA A 71 5.56 6.32 -14.15
N GLY A 72 6.76 6.18 -13.60
CA GLY A 72 7.52 7.28 -12.99
C GLY A 72 7.09 7.62 -11.55
N ILE A 73 6.20 6.84 -10.96
CA ILE A 73 5.71 7.06 -9.59
C ILE A 73 6.77 6.61 -8.57
N PRO A 74 7.14 7.46 -7.60
CA PRO A 74 8.07 7.11 -6.54
C PRO A 74 7.60 5.91 -5.74
N CYS A 75 8.52 4.98 -5.43
CA CYS A 75 8.28 3.80 -4.60
C CYS A 75 9.11 3.87 -3.32
N VAL A 76 8.45 3.98 -2.19
CA VAL A 76 9.08 3.99 -0.86
C VAL A 76 9.37 2.56 -0.43
N VAL A 77 10.58 2.33 0.08
CA VAL A 77 11.03 1.00 0.54
C VAL A 77 10.52 0.75 1.95
N GLN A 78 9.63 -0.22 2.15
CA GLN A 78 9.14 -0.56 3.48
C GLN A 78 9.94 -1.71 4.11
N MET A 79 10.27 -1.56 5.39
CA MET A 79 10.96 -2.54 6.21
C MET A 79 10.10 -2.94 7.41
N LEU A 80 10.27 -4.19 7.88
CA LEU A 80 9.63 -4.70 9.08
C LEU A 80 10.65 -5.49 9.91
N GLY A 81 10.84 -5.11 11.14
CA GLY A 81 11.75 -5.76 12.09
C GLY A 81 11.55 -5.25 13.51
N SER A 82 12.31 -5.80 14.44
CA SER A 82 12.32 -5.42 15.86
C SER A 82 13.72 -5.20 16.43
N ASP A 83 14.76 -5.54 15.67
CA ASP A 83 16.16 -5.29 15.99
C ASP A 83 16.58 -4.01 15.25
N ALA A 84 16.70 -2.92 15.98
CA ALA A 84 16.97 -1.59 15.43
C ALA A 84 18.33 -1.52 14.70
N GLU A 85 19.37 -2.16 15.25
CA GLU A 85 20.71 -2.18 14.64
C GLU A 85 20.73 -2.96 13.33
N MET A 86 20.03 -4.10 13.28
CA MET A 86 19.92 -4.88 12.05
C MET A 86 19.08 -4.15 11.00
N MET A 87 18.07 -3.38 11.43
CA MET A 87 17.28 -2.55 10.53
C MET A 87 18.13 -1.43 9.92
N VAL A 88 18.98 -0.75 10.71
CA VAL A 88 19.93 0.26 10.21
C VAL A 88 20.88 -0.35 9.17
N LYS A 89 21.51 -1.49 9.48
CA LYS A 89 22.43 -2.16 8.54
C LYS A 89 21.76 -2.49 7.21
N ASN A 90 20.53 -2.96 7.25
CA ASN A 90 19.75 -3.29 6.07
C ASN A 90 19.29 -2.03 5.33
N ALA A 91 18.89 -0.98 6.04
CA ALA A 91 18.54 0.30 5.43
C ALA A 91 19.71 0.93 4.68
N LEU A 92 20.92 0.87 5.25
CA LEU A 92 22.13 1.37 4.58
C LEU A 92 22.45 0.60 3.29
N VAL A 93 22.18 -0.71 3.24
CA VAL A 93 22.28 -1.47 1.99
C VAL A 93 21.24 -1.00 0.98
N ALA A 94 19.97 -0.84 1.37
CA ALA A 94 18.92 -0.33 0.48
C ALA A 94 19.24 1.08 -0.05
N VAL A 95 19.68 1.98 0.83
CA VAL A 95 20.10 3.35 0.47
C VAL A 95 21.30 3.33 -0.47
N GLY A 96 22.32 2.51 -0.19
CA GLY A 96 23.47 2.32 -1.08
C GLY A 96 23.11 1.76 -2.45
N LEU A 97 21.97 1.07 -2.58
CA LEU A 97 21.42 0.61 -3.85
C LEU A 97 20.55 1.66 -4.55
N GLY A 98 20.17 2.76 -3.86
CA GLY A 98 19.42 3.86 -4.42
C GLY A 98 18.08 4.15 -3.74
N ALA A 99 17.73 3.49 -2.62
CA ALA A 99 16.51 3.82 -1.87
C ALA A 99 16.56 5.28 -1.41
N HIS A 100 15.52 6.06 -1.74
CA HIS A 100 15.44 7.48 -1.44
C HIS A 100 14.61 7.80 -0.18
N GLN A 101 13.88 6.81 0.33
CA GLN A 101 13.08 6.89 1.57
C GLN A 101 12.89 5.49 2.14
N ILE A 102 12.86 5.38 3.47
CA ILE A 102 12.57 4.14 4.19
C ILE A 102 11.29 4.32 5.01
N ASP A 103 10.38 3.35 4.92
CA ASP A 103 9.16 3.29 5.73
C ASP A 103 9.22 2.12 6.73
N LEU A 104 8.78 2.34 7.97
CA LEU A 104 8.82 1.35 9.05
C LEU A 104 7.42 0.81 9.33
N ASN A 105 7.25 -0.52 9.27
CA ASN A 105 5.96 -1.17 9.46
C ASN A 105 5.71 -1.60 10.91
N PHE A 106 4.84 -0.87 11.62
CA PHE A 106 4.32 -1.20 12.95
C PHE A 106 2.84 -1.64 12.90
N GLY A 107 2.34 -2.05 11.75
CA GLY A 107 0.91 -2.39 11.58
C GLY A 107 0.62 -3.80 11.08
N CYS A 108 1.64 -4.62 10.76
CA CYS A 108 1.42 -5.97 10.22
C CYS A 108 0.73 -6.87 11.26
N PRO A 109 -0.47 -7.43 10.95
CA PRO A 109 -1.22 -8.26 11.90
C PRO A 109 -0.81 -9.75 11.87
N ALA A 110 0.08 -10.16 10.97
CA ALA A 110 0.40 -11.57 10.72
C ALA A 110 0.93 -12.28 11.99
N PRO A 111 0.39 -13.43 12.40
CA PRO A 111 0.79 -14.14 13.61
C PRO A 111 2.29 -14.45 13.64
N THR A 112 2.87 -14.90 12.51
CA THR A 112 4.30 -15.21 12.41
C THR A 112 5.19 -13.99 12.62
N VAL A 113 4.76 -12.80 12.19
CA VAL A 113 5.48 -11.54 12.40
C VAL A 113 5.40 -11.14 13.88
N ASN A 114 4.21 -11.16 14.46
CA ASN A 114 3.97 -10.75 15.85
C ASN A 114 4.64 -11.70 16.86
N LYS A 115 4.66 -13.02 16.59
CA LYS A 115 5.42 -14.01 17.40
C LYS A 115 6.92 -13.68 17.50
N HIS A 116 7.49 -13.09 16.46
CA HIS A 116 8.88 -12.63 16.43
C HIS A 116 9.05 -11.15 16.81
N GLN A 117 8.13 -10.61 17.61
CA GLN A 117 8.20 -9.27 18.19
C GLN A 117 8.24 -8.13 17.16
N GLY A 118 7.75 -8.34 15.92
CA GLY A 118 7.68 -7.32 14.87
C GLY A 118 6.25 -6.94 14.49
N GLY A 119 6.07 -5.86 13.74
CA GLY A 119 4.78 -5.38 13.29
C GLY A 119 3.88 -4.87 14.41
N ALA A 120 2.59 -5.22 14.39
CA ALA A 120 1.59 -4.63 15.28
C ALA A 120 1.80 -4.92 16.77
N VAL A 121 2.52 -5.99 17.16
CA VAL A 121 2.81 -6.29 18.56
C VAL A 121 3.65 -5.19 19.23
N LEU A 122 4.45 -4.46 18.46
CA LEU A 122 5.25 -3.34 18.97
C LEU A 122 4.37 -2.18 19.49
N LEU A 123 3.12 -2.07 19.02
CA LEU A 123 2.17 -1.06 19.51
C LEU A 123 1.74 -1.23 20.98
N GLN A 124 2.18 -2.32 21.63
CA GLN A 124 2.00 -2.53 23.08
C GLN A 124 3.11 -1.88 23.91
N THR A 125 4.18 -1.37 23.26
CA THR A 125 5.37 -0.84 23.95
C THR A 125 5.90 0.36 23.17
N PRO A 126 5.34 1.59 23.38
CA PRO A 126 5.76 2.81 22.66
C PRO A 126 7.26 3.11 22.76
N GLU A 127 7.90 2.76 23.88
CA GLU A 127 9.33 2.96 24.09
C GLU A 127 10.18 2.14 23.10
N ARG A 128 9.73 0.95 22.75
CA ARG A 128 10.42 0.14 21.72
C ARG A 128 10.26 0.73 20.32
N ILE A 129 9.10 1.31 20.02
CA ILE A 129 8.87 2.03 18.76
C ILE A 129 9.79 3.24 18.70
N TYR A 130 9.82 4.04 19.77
CA TYR A 130 10.74 5.19 19.89
C TYR A 130 12.20 4.76 19.66
N HIS A 131 12.64 3.70 20.33
CA HIS A 131 14.01 3.18 20.18
C HIS A 131 14.31 2.78 18.73
N ILE A 132 13.42 2.04 18.08
CA ILE A 132 13.62 1.60 16.69
C ILE A 132 13.70 2.81 15.76
N VAL A 133 12.73 3.74 15.83
CA VAL A 133 12.68 4.90 14.93
C VAL A 133 13.88 5.83 15.17
N SER A 134 14.23 6.12 16.43
CA SER A 134 15.37 6.99 16.76
C SER A 134 16.71 6.38 16.33
N THR A 135 16.91 5.08 16.53
CA THR A 135 18.11 4.38 16.05
C THR A 135 18.20 4.39 14.53
N MET A 136 17.07 4.17 13.83
CA MET A 136 17.00 4.30 12.39
C MET A 136 17.33 5.72 11.93
N ARG A 137 16.78 6.75 12.60
CA ARG A 137 17.05 8.14 12.23
C ARG A 137 18.52 8.51 12.42
N GLN A 138 19.16 8.02 13.49
CA GLN A 138 20.59 8.28 13.78
C GLN A 138 21.51 7.50 12.82
N GLY A 139 21.16 6.28 12.47
CA GLY A 139 21.99 5.39 11.65
C GLY A 139 21.84 5.56 10.13
N VAL A 140 20.76 6.20 9.66
CA VAL A 140 20.51 6.46 8.23
C VAL A 140 20.85 7.92 7.89
N PRO A 141 21.48 8.21 6.72
CA PRO A 141 21.82 9.58 6.33
C PRO A 141 20.65 10.56 6.46
N GLU A 142 20.90 11.79 6.89
CA GLU A 142 19.86 12.78 7.20
C GLU A 142 18.95 13.11 6.02
N HIS A 143 19.50 13.13 4.81
CA HIS A 143 18.76 13.41 3.57
C HIS A 143 17.81 12.28 3.14
N ILE A 144 17.85 11.10 3.80
CA ILE A 144 16.94 9.99 3.57
C ILE A 144 15.79 10.06 4.58
N PRO A 145 14.57 10.40 4.19
CA PRO A 145 13.44 10.43 5.11
C PRO A 145 13.13 9.06 5.70
N ILE A 146 12.76 9.03 6.97
CA ILE A 146 12.21 7.85 7.64
C ILE A 146 10.74 8.12 7.91
N SER A 147 9.85 7.34 7.32
CA SER A 147 8.42 7.35 7.64
C SER A 147 8.02 6.11 8.43
N ALA A 148 6.81 6.11 8.97
CA ALA A 148 6.29 4.96 9.68
C ALA A 148 4.81 4.73 9.35
N LYS A 149 4.41 3.45 9.36
CA LYS A 149 3.02 3.03 9.19
C LYS A 149 2.58 2.21 10.39
N MET A 150 1.52 2.66 11.08
CA MET A 150 0.98 1.99 12.26
C MET A 150 -0.51 1.69 12.14
N ARG A 151 -1.03 0.89 13.09
CA ARG A 151 -2.45 0.76 13.44
C ARG A 151 -2.76 1.58 14.69
N LEU A 152 -4.05 1.69 15.05
CA LEU A 152 -4.52 2.38 16.27
C LEU A 152 -4.07 1.69 17.57
N GLY A 153 -3.55 0.48 17.48
CA GLY A 153 -3.08 -0.31 18.61
C GLY A 153 -3.09 -1.80 18.30
N PHE A 154 -2.72 -2.60 19.27
CA PHE A 154 -2.76 -4.07 19.18
C PHE A 154 -4.13 -4.61 19.54
N GLU A 155 -4.55 -4.53 20.79
CA GLU A 155 -5.84 -4.99 21.27
C GLU A 155 -6.90 -3.88 21.27
N ASN A 156 -6.53 -2.72 21.77
CA ASN A 156 -7.37 -1.54 21.89
C ASN A 156 -6.62 -0.29 21.38
N LYS A 157 -7.18 0.89 21.63
CA LYS A 157 -6.67 2.19 21.13
C LYS A 157 -6.02 3.02 22.25
N ASP A 158 -5.82 2.45 23.45
CA ASP A 158 -5.40 3.19 24.63
C ASP A 158 -4.03 3.84 24.45
N LEU A 159 -3.10 3.15 23.77
CA LEU A 159 -1.75 3.63 23.47
C LEU A 159 -1.64 4.28 22.07
N ALA A 160 -2.75 4.66 21.43
CA ALA A 160 -2.70 5.18 20.06
C ALA A 160 -1.95 6.51 19.95
N LEU A 161 -2.13 7.40 20.92
CA LEU A 161 -1.47 8.71 20.94
C LEU A 161 0.00 8.57 21.35
N GLU A 162 0.29 7.76 22.37
CA GLU A 162 1.65 7.49 22.84
C GLU A 162 2.51 6.85 21.76
N ASN A 163 1.95 5.91 20.98
CA ASN A 163 2.64 5.33 19.83
C ASN A 163 2.92 6.35 18.72
N ALA A 164 1.96 7.24 18.46
CA ALA A 164 2.13 8.30 17.47
C ALA A 164 3.19 9.31 17.92
N ASP A 165 3.19 9.69 19.20
CA ASP A 165 4.22 10.55 19.81
C ASP A 165 5.61 9.92 19.75
N ALA A 166 5.72 8.64 20.12
CA ALA A 166 6.97 7.91 20.06
C ALA A 166 7.58 7.94 18.65
N ILE A 167 6.73 7.75 17.61
CA ILE A 167 7.16 7.83 16.21
C ILE A 167 7.61 9.24 15.83
N ALA A 168 6.81 10.26 16.18
CA ALA A 168 7.07 11.64 15.80
C ALA A 168 8.32 12.21 16.50
N GLN A 169 8.44 12.01 17.82
CA GLN A 169 9.55 12.49 18.62
C GLN A 169 10.86 11.76 18.30
N ALA A 170 10.80 10.53 17.83
CA ALA A 170 11.97 9.78 17.38
C ALA A 170 12.51 10.24 16.02
N GLY A 171 11.85 11.19 15.33
CA GLY A 171 12.34 11.82 14.11
C GLY A 171 11.78 11.21 12.82
N ALA A 172 10.62 10.54 12.85
CA ALA A 172 9.91 10.19 11.64
C ALA A 172 9.41 11.44 10.91
N SER A 173 9.48 11.43 9.58
CA SER A 173 9.06 12.56 8.73
C SER A 173 7.56 12.56 8.40
N VAL A 174 6.92 11.38 8.39
CA VAL A 174 5.50 11.17 8.06
C VAL A 174 5.00 9.95 8.82
N LEU A 175 3.74 9.98 9.26
CA LEU A 175 3.06 8.86 9.90
C LEU A 175 1.83 8.45 9.10
N THR A 176 1.76 7.20 8.63
CA THR A 176 0.54 6.62 8.05
C THR A 176 -0.21 5.84 9.12
N VAL A 177 -1.50 6.13 9.30
CA VAL A 177 -2.34 5.48 10.30
C VAL A 177 -3.45 4.66 9.67
N HIS A 178 -3.38 3.32 9.83
CA HIS A 178 -4.52 2.45 9.53
C HIS A 178 -5.54 2.55 10.66
N ALA A 179 -6.73 3.02 10.36
CA ALA A 179 -7.77 3.38 11.31
C ALA A 179 -8.45 2.17 12.01
N ARG A 180 -7.67 1.16 12.42
CA ARG A 180 -8.07 -0.03 13.17
C ARG A 180 -6.97 -0.54 14.09
N THR A 181 -7.35 -1.27 15.13
CA THR A 181 -6.41 -2.08 15.91
C THR A 181 -6.04 -3.37 15.15
N LYS A 182 -5.06 -4.10 15.66
CA LYS A 182 -4.68 -5.42 15.11
C LYS A 182 -5.81 -6.45 15.29
N ILE A 183 -6.49 -6.46 16.44
CA ILE A 183 -7.58 -7.42 16.72
C ILE A 183 -8.83 -7.15 15.87
N GLU A 184 -9.15 -5.89 15.59
CA GLU A 184 -10.21 -5.52 14.65
C GLU A 184 -9.93 -6.05 13.24
N GLY A 185 -8.66 -6.26 12.90
CA GLY A 185 -8.24 -6.84 11.62
C GLY A 185 -8.68 -5.99 10.43
N TYR A 186 -9.64 -6.49 9.67
CA TYR A 186 -10.24 -5.83 8.52
C TYR A 186 -11.77 -5.70 8.62
N ARG A 187 -12.33 -5.98 9.79
CA ARG A 187 -13.78 -5.86 10.03
C ARG A 187 -14.19 -4.39 10.11
N PRO A 188 -15.21 -3.95 9.36
CA PRO A 188 -15.71 -2.58 9.45
C PRO A 188 -16.35 -2.31 10.84
N PRO A 189 -16.39 -1.04 11.25
CA PRO A 189 -15.94 0.15 10.56
C PRO A 189 -14.46 0.46 10.78
N ALA A 190 -13.85 1.27 9.90
CA ALA A 190 -12.61 1.97 10.18
C ALA A 190 -12.90 3.21 11.04
N HIS A 191 -12.03 3.48 12.02
CA HIS A 191 -12.24 4.56 13.00
C HIS A 191 -11.52 5.85 12.57
N TRP A 192 -11.96 6.49 11.50
CA TRP A 192 -11.28 7.66 10.92
C TRP A 192 -11.17 8.87 11.87
N GLY A 193 -12.13 9.03 12.79
CA GLY A 193 -12.03 10.07 13.83
C GLY A 193 -10.87 9.88 14.81
N TRP A 194 -10.32 8.66 14.96
CA TRP A 194 -9.09 8.43 15.70
C TRP A 194 -7.86 8.93 14.94
N VAL A 195 -7.89 8.88 13.62
CA VAL A 195 -6.81 9.46 12.79
C VAL A 195 -6.78 10.99 12.98
N ASP A 196 -7.95 11.66 13.07
CA ASP A 196 -8.00 13.10 13.38
C ASP A 196 -7.40 13.43 14.76
N LYS A 197 -7.70 12.61 15.79
CA LYS A 197 -7.08 12.79 17.11
C LYS A 197 -5.55 12.70 17.02
N ILE A 198 -5.03 11.70 16.32
CA ILE A 198 -3.59 11.53 16.14
C ILE A 198 -3.02 12.70 15.34
N ARG A 199 -3.65 13.11 14.23
CA ARG A 199 -3.21 14.24 13.38
C ARG A 199 -3.09 15.56 14.16
N ARG A 200 -4.01 15.79 15.10
CA ARG A 200 -3.97 17.00 15.96
C ARG A 200 -2.94 16.90 17.09
N HIS A 201 -2.52 15.69 17.41
CA HIS A 201 -1.65 15.41 18.55
C HIS A 201 -0.16 15.48 18.17
N VAL A 202 0.21 15.02 16.96
CA VAL A 202 1.61 15.01 16.51
C VAL A 202 1.94 16.19 15.60
N ALA A 203 3.21 16.62 15.59
CA ALA A 203 3.68 17.72 14.76
C ALA A 203 4.04 17.31 13.32
N ILE A 204 4.13 16.01 13.02
CA ILE A 204 4.46 15.50 11.69
C ILE A 204 3.21 15.27 10.85
N PRO A 205 3.29 15.34 9.51
CA PRO A 205 2.17 15.01 8.62
C PRO A 205 1.63 13.59 8.86
N VAL A 206 0.28 13.46 8.80
CA VAL A 206 -0.41 12.18 8.97
C VAL A 206 -1.16 11.83 7.69
N ILE A 207 -0.97 10.60 7.21
CA ILE A 207 -1.69 10.01 6.08
C ILE A 207 -2.78 9.09 6.61
N ALA A 208 -4.03 9.31 6.22
CA ALA A 208 -5.16 8.46 6.62
C ALA A 208 -5.22 7.19 5.76
N ASN A 209 -5.46 6.04 6.40
CA ASN A 209 -5.60 4.75 5.73
C ASN A 209 -6.72 3.90 6.36
N GLY A 210 -7.43 3.15 5.55
CA GLY A 210 -8.42 2.16 5.93
C GLY A 210 -9.79 2.38 5.30
N ASP A 211 -10.35 1.31 4.70
CA ASP A 211 -11.72 1.20 4.15
C ASP A 211 -12.12 2.24 3.09
N VAL A 212 -11.21 2.60 2.23
CA VAL A 212 -11.52 3.37 1.04
C VAL A 212 -11.70 2.40 -0.13
N PHE A 213 -12.95 2.08 -0.47
CA PHE A 213 -13.33 1.17 -1.56
C PHE A 213 -14.04 1.89 -2.72
N ARG A 214 -14.57 3.08 -2.48
CA ARG A 214 -15.30 3.92 -3.44
C ARG A 214 -14.91 5.38 -3.25
N LEU A 215 -15.24 6.21 -4.24
CA LEU A 215 -15.04 7.65 -4.17
C LEU A 215 -15.69 8.28 -2.92
N GLN A 216 -16.90 7.82 -2.53
CA GLN A 216 -17.56 8.34 -1.34
C GLN A 216 -16.74 8.06 -0.07
N ASP A 217 -16.15 6.88 0.06
CA ASP A 217 -15.30 6.53 1.20
C ASP A 217 -14.04 7.45 1.27
N TYR A 218 -13.51 7.87 0.11
CA TYR A 218 -12.43 8.85 0.05
C TYR A 218 -12.86 10.23 0.56
N ILE A 219 -14.06 10.67 0.21
CA ILE A 219 -14.62 11.93 0.70
C ILE A 219 -14.81 11.84 2.21
N ASP A 220 -15.37 10.75 2.70
CA ASP A 220 -15.70 10.53 4.11
C ASP A 220 -14.44 10.42 4.98
N ILE A 221 -13.41 9.68 4.53
CA ILE A 221 -12.15 9.57 5.29
C ILE A 221 -11.47 10.93 5.42
N ARG A 222 -11.46 11.75 4.38
CA ARG A 222 -10.89 13.10 4.45
C ARG A 222 -11.66 14.00 5.41
N MET A 223 -12.97 13.96 5.34
CA MET A 223 -13.84 14.75 6.21
C MET A 223 -13.68 14.35 7.68
N GLN A 224 -13.65 13.05 7.98
CA GLN A 224 -13.60 12.55 9.36
C GLN A 224 -12.19 12.56 9.97
N SER A 225 -11.15 12.36 9.16
CA SER A 225 -9.76 12.37 9.64
C SER A 225 -9.11 13.76 9.59
N GLY A 226 -9.67 14.68 8.80
CA GLY A 226 -9.06 15.97 8.52
C GLY A 226 -7.72 15.89 7.76
N CYS A 227 -7.35 14.70 7.27
CA CYS A 227 -6.13 14.50 6.48
C CYS A 227 -6.38 14.86 5.02
N ASP A 228 -5.47 15.61 4.40
CA ASP A 228 -5.47 15.82 2.96
C ASP A 228 -4.96 14.58 2.22
N ASP A 229 -3.94 13.92 2.76
CA ASP A 229 -3.28 12.75 2.19
C ASP A 229 -3.99 11.46 2.60
N VAL A 230 -4.24 10.57 1.62
CA VAL A 230 -4.93 9.30 1.84
C VAL A 230 -4.16 8.15 1.19
N MET A 231 -3.99 7.05 1.93
CA MET A 231 -3.38 5.83 1.43
C MET A 231 -4.46 4.79 1.10
N LEU A 232 -4.47 4.32 -0.15
CA LEU A 232 -5.42 3.34 -0.67
C LEU A 232 -4.83 1.94 -0.59
N GLY A 233 -5.55 1.01 0.04
CA GLY A 233 -5.14 -0.39 0.17
C GLY A 233 -5.96 -1.32 -0.72
N ARG A 234 -6.72 -2.22 -0.09
CA ARG A 234 -7.53 -3.24 -0.78
C ARG A 234 -8.49 -2.66 -1.82
N GLY A 235 -9.05 -1.48 -1.56
CA GLY A 235 -9.92 -0.81 -2.52
C GLY A 235 -9.25 -0.52 -3.87
N ALA A 236 -7.96 -0.20 -3.87
CA ALA A 236 -7.16 0.00 -5.08
C ALA A 236 -6.99 -1.29 -5.91
N VAL A 237 -6.91 -2.45 -5.24
CA VAL A 237 -6.81 -3.76 -5.90
C VAL A 237 -8.18 -4.23 -6.40
N MET A 238 -9.23 -3.98 -5.62
CA MET A 238 -10.61 -4.33 -5.97
C MET A 238 -11.19 -3.44 -7.09
N ARG A 239 -10.83 -2.16 -7.09
CA ARG A 239 -11.19 -1.15 -8.11
C ARG A 239 -9.92 -0.49 -8.63
N PRO A 240 -9.30 -1.04 -9.69
CA PRO A 240 -8.00 -0.57 -10.16
C PRO A 240 -8.03 0.88 -10.65
N ASP A 241 -9.18 1.40 -11.03
CA ASP A 241 -9.39 2.79 -11.44
C ASP A 241 -9.76 3.75 -10.30
N LEU A 242 -9.84 3.29 -9.05
CA LEU A 242 -10.29 4.11 -7.92
C LEU A 242 -9.47 5.41 -7.75
N ALA A 243 -8.14 5.32 -7.86
CA ALA A 243 -7.30 6.51 -7.75
C ALA A 243 -7.54 7.50 -8.91
N ARG A 244 -7.80 7.01 -10.13
CA ARG A 244 -8.17 7.81 -11.30
C ARG A 244 -9.50 8.53 -11.07
N GLN A 245 -10.53 7.84 -10.58
CA GLN A 245 -11.82 8.43 -10.22
C GLN A 245 -11.66 9.54 -9.17
N ILE A 246 -10.85 9.30 -8.12
CA ILE A 246 -10.57 10.31 -7.10
C ILE A 246 -9.90 11.55 -7.72
N ARG A 247 -8.96 11.37 -8.66
CA ARG A 247 -8.31 12.49 -9.34
C ARG A 247 -9.27 13.30 -10.23
N GLN A 248 -10.17 12.64 -10.95
CA GLN A 248 -11.22 13.31 -11.71
C GLN A 248 -12.09 14.18 -10.78
N TYR A 249 -12.55 13.61 -9.66
CA TYR A 249 -13.30 14.36 -8.64
C TYR A 249 -12.53 15.58 -8.11
N LEU A 250 -11.25 15.42 -7.75
CA LEU A 250 -10.42 16.51 -7.22
C LEU A 250 -10.19 17.64 -8.23
N ARG A 251 -10.24 17.34 -9.53
CA ARG A 251 -10.13 18.32 -10.62
C ARG A 251 -11.48 18.97 -10.96
N GLY A 252 -12.58 18.45 -10.42
CA GLY A 252 -13.95 18.88 -10.77
C GLY A 252 -14.37 18.38 -12.14
N GLU A 253 -13.76 17.29 -12.61
CA GLU A 253 -14.12 16.60 -13.85
C GLU A 253 -15.29 15.63 -13.59
N GLU A 254 -16.00 15.23 -14.65
CA GLU A 254 -16.97 14.16 -14.56
C GLU A 254 -16.26 12.85 -14.20
N VAL A 255 -16.74 12.18 -13.14
CA VAL A 255 -16.14 10.93 -12.67
C VAL A 255 -16.65 9.77 -13.52
N GLN A 256 -15.72 9.12 -14.22
CA GLN A 256 -16.00 7.98 -15.08
C GLN A 256 -15.40 6.72 -14.48
N ALA A 257 -16.23 5.73 -14.15
CA ALA A 257 -15.78 4.42 -13.73
C ALA A 257 -15.40 3.58 -14.96
N ALA A 258 -14.31 2.81 -14.83
CA ALA A 258 -13.91 1.86 -15.85
C ALA A 258 -14.95 0.72 -15.96
N LEU A 259 -15.32 0.38 -17.18
CA LEU A 259 -16.17 -0.78 -17.46
C LEU A 259 -15.34 -2.04 -17.54
N PHE A 260 -15.90 -3.17 -17.05
CA PHE A 260 -15.14 -4.43 -16.99
C PHE A 260 -14.79 -4.94 -18.39
N ASP A 261 -15.76 -4.98 -19.29
CA ASP A 261 -15.60 -5.52 -20.65
C ASP A 261 -14.87 -4.57 -21.61
N ASP A 262 -14.51 -3.37 -21.17
CA ASP A 262 -13.75 -2.38 -21.95
C ASP A 262 -12.34 -2.21 -21.38
N GLU A 263 -12.18 -1.36 -20.37
CA GLU A 263 -10.86 -1.01 -19.85
C GLU A 263 -10.28 -2.09 -18.92
N ILE A 264 -11.10 -2.68 -18.02
CA ILE A 264 -10.59 -3.59 -16.98
C ILE A 264 -10.07 -4.89 -17.60
N ILE A 265 -10.74 -5.45 -18.61
CA ILE A 265 -10.27 -6.66 -19.30
C ILE A 265 -8.92 -6.42 -20.01
N VAL A 266 -8.68 -5.21 -20.52
CA VAL A 266 -7.40 -4.81 -21.11
C VAL A 266 -6.31 -4.73 -20.03
N TRP A 267 -6.60 -4.18 -18.84
CA TRP A 267 -5.67 -4.16 -17.72
C TRP A 267 -5.35 -5.56 -17.19
N ILE A 268 -6.33 -6.46 -17.21
CA ILE A 268 -6.12 -7.89 -16.89
C ILE A 268 -5.13 -8.53 -17.89
N ALA A 269 -5.28 -8.25 -19.18
CA ALA A 269 -4.34 -8.73 -20.19
C ALA A 269 -2.93 -8.12 -19.96
N GLN A 270 -2.83 -6.84 -19.71
CA GLN A 270 -1.55 -6.17 -19.39
C GLN A 270 -0.89 -6.76 -18.13
N PHE A 271 -1.68 -7.06 -17.08
CA PHE A 271 -1.18 -7.71 -15.87
C PHE A 271 -0.54 -9.08 -16.16
N ILE A 272 -1.16 -9.88 -17.02
CA ILE A 272 -0.59 -11.16 -17.44
C ILE A 272 0.74 -10.96 -18.14
N GLU A 273 0.85 -10.00 -19.06
CA GLU A 273 2.10 -9.74 -19.77
C GLU A 273 3.21 -9.27 -18.81
N LEU A 274 2.88 -8.42 -17.83
CA LEU A 274 3.83 -8.00 -16.78
C LEU A 274 4.28 -9.19 -15.91
N CYS A 275 3.36 -10.08 -15.56
CA CYS A 275 3.70 -11.31 -14.84
C CYS A 275 4.63 -12.22 -15.65
N LEU A 276 4.39 -12.37 -16.96
CA LEU A 276 5.20 -13.20 -17.87
C LEU A 276 6.60 -12.62 -18.10
N GLN A 277 6.74 -11.30 -18.09
CA GLN A 277 8.07 -10.64 -18.12
C GLN A 277 8.90 -11.00 -16.88
N HIS A 278 8.25 -11.20 -15.74
CA HIS A 278 8.90 -11.61 -14.51
C HIS A 278 9.17 -13.11 -14.45
N GLU A 279 8.17 -13.93 -14.83
CA GLU A 279 8.25 -15.40 -14.80
C GLU A 279 7.63 -15.96 -16.10
N PRO A 280 8.47 -16.29 -17.12
CA PRO A 280 8.00 -16.70 -18.44
C PRO A 280 7.23 -18.02 -18.46
N GLN A 281 7.38 -18.89 -17.46
CA GLN A 281 6.66 -20.17 -17.38
C GLN A 281 5.15 -20.01 -17.11
N GLY A 282 4.74 -18.83 -16.64
CA GLY A 282 3.34 -18.46 -16.46
C GLY A 282 2.68 -18.98 -15.18
N LYS A 283 3.36 -19.74 -14.34
CA LYS A 283 2.81 -20.23 -13.07
C LYS A 283 2.46 -19.09 -12.13
N TYR A 284 3.36 -18.10 -12.03
CA TYR A 284 3.16 -16.89 -11.29
C TYR A 284 1.95 -16.10 -11.82
N ALA A 285 1.86 -15.90 -13.15
CA ALA A 285 0.76 -15.20 -13.79
C ALA A 285 -0.61 -15.85 -13.48
N VAL A 286 -0.71 -17.19 -13.60
CA VAL A 286 -1.93 -17.92 -13.27
C VAL A 286 -2.36 -17.74 -11.82
N ALA A 287 -1.42 -17.86 -10.87
CA ALA A 287 -1.71 -17.72 -9.46
C ALA A 287 -2.15 -16.29 -9.11
N ARG A 288 -1.41 -15.30 -9.60
CA ARG A 288 -1.67 -13.88 -9.34
C ARG A 288 -2.97 -13.38 -9.95
N LEU A 289 -3.27 -13.80 -11.19
CA LEU A 289 -4.54 -13.46 -11.84
C LEU A 289 -5.74 -13.99 -11.06
N LYS A 290 -5.71 -15.27 -10.68
CA LYS A 290 -6.80 -15.86 -9.88
C LYS A 290 -6.98 -15.16 -8.53
N GLN A 291 -5.88 -14.78 -7.89
CA GLN A 291 -5.91 -14.01 -6.65
C GLN A 291 -6.55 -12.64 -6.86
N TRP A 292 -6.17 -11.95 -7.93
CA TRP A 292 -6.71 -10.61 -8.23
C TRP A 292 -8.20 -10.66 -8.57
N LEU A 293 -8.63 -11.59 -9.44
CA LEU A 293 -10.06 -11.81 -9.73
C LEU A 293 -10.85 -12.14 -8.47
N GLY A 294 -10.27 -12.95 -7.56
CA GLY A 294 -10.86 -13.23 -6.25
C GLY A 294 -11.08 -11.99 -5.37
N MET A 295 -10.30 -10.92 -5.58
CA MET A 295 -10.52 -9.62 -4.90
C MET A 295 -11.55 -8.75 -5.64
N MET A 296 -11.62 -8.85 -6.96
CA MET A 296 -12.49 -8.00 -7.80
C MET A 296 -13.95 -8.48 -7.83
N ARG A 297 -14.22 -9.78 -7.63
CA ARG A 297 -15.54 -10.39 -7.80
C ARG A 297 -16.64 -9.79 -6.90
N ASP A 298 -16.27 -9.21 -5.74
CA ASP A 298 -17.23 -8.53 -4.86
C ASP A 298 -17.68 -7.17 -5.42
N VAL A 299 -17.02 -6.70 -6.48
CA VAL A 299 -17.26 -5.40 -7.13
C VAL A 299 -17.79 -5.57 -8.54
N TYR A 300 -17.24 -6.55 -9.29
CA TYR A 300 -17.54 -6.81 -10.68
C TYR A 300 -18.07 -8.24 -10.86
N PRO A 301 -19.37 -8.45 -11.18
CA PRO A 301 -19.92 -9.77 -11.49
C PRO A 301 -19.18 -10.49 -12.63
N GLU A 302 -18.64 -9.72 -13.59
CA GLU A 302 -17.85 -10.22 -14.71
C GLU A 302 -16.54 -10.86 -14.24
N ALA A 303 -15.93 -10.32 -13.18
CA ALA A 303 -14.73 -10.91 -12.56
C ALA A 303 -15.02 -12.28 -11.94
N GLU A 304 -16.19 -12.47 -11.32
CA GLU A 304 -16.62 -13.79 -10.84
C GLU A 304 -16.82 -14.75 -12.02
N SER A 305 -17.48 -14.31 -13.09
CA SER A 305 -17.70 -15.11 -14.30
C SER A 305 -16.37 -15.55 -14.92
N LEU A 306 -15.43 -14.62 -15.07
CA LEU A 306 -14.09 -14.92 -15.57
C LEU A 306 -13.34 -15.85 -14.62
N PHE A 307 -13.40 -15.62 -13.29
CA PHE A 307 -12.79 -16.51 -12.31
C PHE A 307 -13.30 -17.94 -12.42
N GLN A 308 -14.62 -18.15 -12.52
CA GLN A 308 -15.22 -19.48 -12.70
C GLN A 308 -14.76 -20.16 -13.99
N ALA A 309 -14.64 -19.41 -15.09
CA ALA A 309 -14.17 -19.94 -16.38
C ALA A 309 -12.71 -20.43 -16.31
N ILE A 310 -11.84 -19.77 -15.53
CA ILE A 310 -10.40 -20.07 -15.52
C ILE A 310 -9.91 -20.82 -14.27
N ARG A 311 -10.73 -20.98 -13.22
CA ARG A 311 -10.28 -21.49 -11.89
C ARG A 311 -9.60 -22.85 -11.94
N THR A 312 -9.98 -23.72 -12.89
CA THR A 312 -9.40 -25.06 -13.05
C THR A 312 -8.20 -25.09 -14.00
N LEU A 313 -8.00 -24.04 -14.80
CA LEU A 313 -6.88 -23.97 -15.74
C LEU A 313 -5.57 -23.75 -14.97
N ARG A 314 -4.52 -24.49 -15.34
CA ARG A 314 -3.20 -24.43 -14.69
C ARG A 314 -2.14 -23.80 -15.57
N GLU A 315 -2.39 -23.66 -16.83
CA GLU A 315 -1.50 -23.12 -17.86
C GLU A 315 -2.00 -21.74 -18.29
N ILE A 316 -1.07 -20.86 -18.63
CA ILE A 316 -1.38 -19.48 -18.96
C ILE A 316 -1.98 -19.30 -20.34
N GLU A 317 -1.59 -20.10 -21.34
CA GLU A 317 -2.03 -19.91 -22.73
C GLU A 317 -3.55 -20.11 -22.92
N PRO A 318 -4.20 -21.14 -22.35
CA PRO A 318 -5.66 -21.23 -22.39
C PRO A 318 -6.37 -20.02 -21.76
N ILE A 319 -5.78 -19.46 -20.68
CA ILE A 319 -6.32 -18.28 -20.01
C ILE A 319 -6.17 -17.04 -20.91
N ARG A 320 -5.02 -16.84 -21.53
CA ARG A 320 -4.78 -15.75 -22.49
C ARG A 320 -5.74 -15.83 -23.68
N ALA A 321 -5.93 -17.03 -24.23
CA ALA A 321 -6.87 -17.24 -25.33
C ALA A 321 -8.29 -16.84 -24.93
N HIS A 322 -8.75 -17.23 -23.74
CA HIS A 322 -10.06 -16.85 -23.21
C HIS A 322 -10.21 -15.32 -23.07
N ILE A 323 -9.23 -14.65 -22.47
CA ILE A 323 -9.25 -13.19 -22.31
C ILE A 323 -9.25 -12.46 -23.66
N ARG A 324 -8.48 -12.93 -24.64
CA ARG A 324 -8.48 -12.35 -26.00
C ARG A 324 -9.87 -12.40 -26.63
N THR A 325 -10.62 -13.50 -26.42
CA THR A 325 -12.00 -13.60 -26.97
C THR A 325 -12.96 -12.61 -26.31
N LEU A 326 -12.73 -12.22 -25.06
CA LEU A 326 -13.51 -11.17 -24.39
C LEU A 326 -13.20 -9.79 -24.98
N ILE A 327 -11.92 -9.45 -25.12
CA ILE A 327 -11.48 -8.17 -25.69
C ILE A 327 -11.97 -7.95 -27.13
N THR A 328 -12.07 -9.02 -27.94
CA THR A 328 -12.54 -8.87 -29.33
C THR A 328 -14.06 -8.78 -29.48
N ARG A 329 -14.83 -8.96 -28.41
CA ARG A 329 -16.29 -8.84 -28.38
C ARG A 329 -16.77 -7.48 -27.87
N SER A 330 -15.87 -6.72 -27.21
CA SER A 330 -16.07 -5.33 -26.79
C SER A 330 -15.85 -4.38 -27.96
#